data_18e065d9e58b555ccc08bf335ba33ff0
#
_entry.id   18e065d9e58b555ccc08bf335ba33ff0
#
_cell.length_a   1.000
_cell.length_b   1.000
_cell.length_c   1.000
_cell.angle_alpha   90.00
_cell.angle_beta   90.00
_cell.angle_gamma   90.00
#
_symmetry.space_group_name_H-M   'P 1'
#
loop_
_entity.id
_entity.type
_entity.pdbx_description
1 polymer ?
#
loop_
_entity_poly.entity_id
_entity_poly.type
_entity_poly.pdbx_seq_one_letter_code
_entity_poly.pdbx_strand_id
1 'polypeptide(L)'
;MLQQESRVKVADNTGAKELLTIRVLGGSGRRYAGLGDVIVATVKDAIPGGNVKKGDDVKAVIVRVIKQTRRADGSYIKFDENAAVILKADGDPRGTRIFGPVGRELRDKKFMKIISLAPEVI
;
A
#
# COMPACT_ATOMS: atom_id res chain seq x y z
N MET A 1 11.06 -1.19 6.15
CA MET A 1 10.40 0.07 5.76
C MET A 1 10.73 0.41 4.32
N LEU A 2 9.81 1.10 3.67
CA LEU A 2 9.94 1.42 2.25
C LEU A 2 10.44 2.82 2.06
N GLN A 3 11.23 3.04 1.03
CA GLN A 3 11.80 4.35 0.70
C GLN A 3 11.69 4.60 -0.79
N GLN A 4 12.15 5.77 -1.23
CA GLN A 4 12.23 6.08 -2.64
C GLN A 4 12.96 4.96 -3.39
N GLU A 5 12.43 4.57 -4.54
CA GLU A 5 12.91 3.48 -5.39
C GLU A 5 12.67 2.06 -4.86
N SER A 6 12.01 1.90 -3.71
CA SER A 6 11.57 0.58 -3.27
C SER A 6 10.45 0.06 -4.18
N ARG A 7 10.52 -1.24 -4.50
CA ARG A 7 9.47 -1.89 -5.28
C ARG A 7 8.49 -2.57 -4.34
N VAL A 8 7.20 -2.45 -4.64
CA VAL A 8 6.13 -3.06 -3.84
C VAL A 8 5.16 -3.78 -4.76
N LYS A 9 4.60 -4.87 -4.26
CA LYS A 9 3.54 -5.59 -4.95
C LYS A 9 2.22 -4.87 -4.74
N VAL A 10 1.28 -5.11 -5.65
CA VAL A 10 -0.07 -4.54 -5.55
C VAL A 10 -1.01 -5.61 -5.03
N ALA A 11 -1.75 -5.28 -3.97
CA ALA A 11 -2.63 -6.21 -3.27
C ALA A 11 -4.11 -6.03 -3.64
N ASP A 12 -4.39 -5.46 -4.81
CA ASP A 12 -5.77 -5.24 -5.25
C ASP A 12 -5.99 -5.72 -6.69
N ASN A 13 -7.24 -5.59 -7.15
CA ASN A 13 -7.65 -6.06 -8.47
C ASN A 13 -7.68 -4.95 -9.53
N THR A 14 -6.89 -3.90 -9.39
CA THR A 14 -6.81 -2.82 -10.37
C THR A 14 -6.10 -3.22 -11.66
N GLY A 15 -5.37 -4.33 -11.63
CA GLY A 15 -4.58 -4.79 -12.76
C GLY A 15 -3.10 -4.48 -12.64
N ALA A 16 -2.71 -3.56 -11.79
CA ALA A 16 -1.30 -3.30 -11.50
C ALA A 16 -0.73 -4.46 -10.69
N LYS A 17 0.52 -4.83 -10.97
CA LYS A 17 1.22 -5.92 -10.27
C LYS A 17 2.35 -5.43 -9.41
N GLU A 18 3.08 -4.42 -9.86
CA GLU A 18 4.27 -3.90 -9.17
C GLU A 18 4.34 -2.38 -9.30
N LEU A 19 4.71 -1.74 -8.21
CA LEU A 19 4.91 -0.29 -8.15
C LEU A 19 6.35 0.01 -7.78
N LEU A 20 6.88 1.12 -8.32
CA LEU A 20 8.16 1.69 -7.90
C LEU A 20 7.86 2.96 -7.12
N THR A 21 8.29 3.01 -5.87
CA THR A 21 8.06 4.18 -5.00
C THR A 21 8.85 5.37 -5.51
N ILE A 22 8.15 6.48 -5.78
CA ILE A 22 8.78 7.74 -6.19
C ILE A 22 9.01 8.61 -4.97
N ARG A 23 8.02 8.73 -4.09
CA ARG A 23 8.08 9.61 -2.93
C ARG A 23 7.18 9.11 -1.81
N VAL A 24 7.59 9.37 -0.57
CA VAL A 24 6.78 9.10 0.62
C VAL A 24 6.08 10.39 1.02
N LEU A 25 4.76 10.35 1.16
CA LEU A 25 3.96 11.50 1.58
C LEU A 25 3.87 11.56 3.10
N GLY A 26 3.50 12.72 3.63
CA GLY A 26 3.27 12.88 5.07
C GLY A 26 4.25 13.78 5.79
N GLY A 27 4.93 14.66 5.07
CA GLY A 27 5.79 15.65 5.68
C GLY A 27 7.03 15.94 4.86
N SER A 28 7.61 17.11 5.07
CA SER A 28 8.83 17.54 4.41
C SER A 28 10.00 16.64 4.82
N GLY A 29 10.72 16.10 3.86
CA GLY A 29 11.90 15.29 4.12
C GLY A 29 11.62 13.88 4.65
N ARG A 30 10.40 13.42 4.57
CA ARG A 30 10.07 12.07 5.02
C ARG A 30 10.74 11.03 4.12
N ARG A 31 11.49 10.11 4.71
CA ARG A 31 12.31 9.14 3.97
C ARG A 31 11.67 7.75 3.84
N TYR A 32 10.93 7.31 4.86
CA TYR A 32 10.48 5.92 4.96
C TYR A 32 8.98 5.85 5.12
N ALA A 33 8.38 4.84 4.49
CA ALA A 33 6.97 4.50 4.62
C ALA A 33 6.83 3.18 5.35
N GLY A 34 5.87 3.12 6.27
CA GLY A 34 5.47 1.90 6.95
C GLY A 34 4.00 1.62 6.72
N LEU A 35 3.42 0.74 7.55
CA LEU A 35 2.00 0.37 7.45
C LEU A 35 1.11 1.61 7.58
N GLY A 36 0.17 1.77 6.65
CA GLY A 36 -0.77 2.88 6.65
C GLY A 36 -0.25 4.18 6.07
N ASP A 37 1.01 4.23 5.64
CA ASP A 37 1.57 5.41 5.01
C ASP A 37 1.25 5.43 3.52
N VAL A 38 1.08 6.65 2.98
CA VAL A 38 0.76 6.85 1.57
C VAL A 38 2.03 7.19 0.80
N ILE A 39 2.18 6.55 -0.35
CA ILE A 39 3.30 6.82 -1.27
C ILE A 39 2.77 7.28 -2.62
N VAL A 40 3.62 7.98 -3.36
CA VAL A 40 3.44 8.19 -4.80
C VAL A 40 4.35 7.20 -5.51
N ALA A 41 3.80 6.48 -6.47
CA ALA A 41 4.52 5.41 -7.15
C ALA A 41 4.20 5.37 -8.64
N THR A 42 5.12 4.79 -9.42
CA THR A 42 4.91 4.51 -10.84
C THR A 42 4.60 3.04 -11.02
N VAL A 43 3.62 2.73 -11.84
CA VAL A 43 3.26 1.33 -12.17
C VAL A 43 4.33 0.75 -13.09
N LYS A 44 5.05 -0.26 -12.63
CA LYS A 44 6.12 -0.92 -13.39
C LYS A 44 5.67 -2.16 -14.11
N ASP A 45 4.61 -2.81 -13.64
CA ASP A 45 4.05 -3.99 -14.28
C ASP A 45 2.54 -3.99 -14.07
N ALA A 46 1.79 -4.27 -15.12
CA ALA A 46 0.33 -4.30 -15.08
C ALA A 46 -0.19 -5.25 -16.15
N ILE A 47 -1.38 -5.83 -15.91
CA ILE A 47 -2.03 -6.66 -16.91
C ILE A 47 -2.66 -5.77 -18.00
N PRO A 48 -2.66 -6.20 -19.26
CA PRO A 48 -3.34 -5.47 -20.34
C PRO A 48 -4.84 -5.35 -20.05
N GLY A 49 -5.40 -4.16 -20.33
CA GLY A 49 -6.84 -3.93 -20.18
C GLY A 49 -7.33 -3.67 -18.76
N GLY A 50 -6.43 -3.55 -17.78
CA GLY A 50 -6.78 -3.20 -16.41
C GLY A 50 -7.08 -1.70 -16.27
N ASN A 51 -7.59 -1.31 -15.08
CA ASN A 51 -7.89 0.07 -14.76
C ASN A 51 -6.64 0.96 -14.69
N VAL A 52 -5.50 0.35 -14.44
CA VAL A 52 -4.23 1.05 -14.27
C VAL A 52 -3.25 0.48 -15.28
N LYS A 53 -2.54 1.35 -15.98
CA LYS A 53 -1.60 0.98 -17.05
C LYS A 53 -0.16 1.15 -16.58
N LYS A 54 0.73 0.39 -17.18
CA LYS A 54 2.18 0.53 -16.99
C LYS A 54 2.61 1.95 -17.32
N GLY A 55 3.39 2.55 -16.44
CA GLY A 55 3.86 3.92 -16.57
C GLY A 55 3.01 4.98 -15.89
N ASP A 56 1.82 4.62 -15.42
CA ASP A 56 0.97 5.57 -14.69
C ASP A 56 1.56 5.89 -13.32
N ASP A 57 1.44 7.15 -12.91
CA ASP A 57 1.76 7.57 -11.55
C ASP A 57 0.51 7.47 -10.70
N VAL A 58 0.62 6.84 -9.54
CA VAL A 58 -0.53 6.58 -8.65
C VAL A 58 -0.17 6.88 -7.21
N LYS A 59 -1.18 7.13 -6.40
CA LYS A 59 -1.05 7.11 -4.93
C LYS A 59 -1.42 5.74 -4.43
N ALA A 60 -0.70 5.26 -3.43
CA ALA A 60 -0.98 3.97 -2.82
C ALA A 60 -0.72 4.03 -1.33
N VAL A 61 -1.43 3.19 -0.58
CA VAL A 61 -1.22 3.03 0.86
C VAL A 61 -0.56 1.69 1.12
N ILE A 62 0.44 1.67 1.99
CA ILE A 62 1.16 0.45 2.34
C ILE A 62 0.31 -0.39 3.28
N VAL A 63 0.03 -1.63 2.88
CA VAL A 63 -0.80 -2.56 3.65
C VAL A 63 0.00 -3.69 4.29
N ARG A 64 1.17 -4.02 3.74
CA ARG A 64 2.10 -5.03 4.29
C ARG A 64 3.53 -4.57 4.13
N VAL A 65 4.36 -4.88 5.12
CA VAL A 65 5.82 -4.65 5.05
C VAL A 65 6.57 -5.86 5.59
N ILE A 66 7.72 -6.15 5.00
CA ILE A 66 8.59 -7.25 5.46
C ILE A 66 9.24 -6.89 6.78
N LYS A 67 9.65 -5.63 6.94
CA LYS A 67 10.32 -5.20 8.16
C LYS A 67 9.34 -5.20 9.33
N GLN A 68 9.80 -5.73 10.46
CA GLN A 68 9.04 -5.79 11.70
C GLN A 68 8.57 -4.39 12.14
N THR A 69 7.29 -4.26 12.44
CA THR A 69 6.67 -3.02 12.92
C THR A 69 6.26 -3.19 14.37
N ARG A 70 6.74 -2.30 15.24
CA ARG A 70 6.35 -2.29 16.64
C ARG A 70 5.00 -1.58 16.79
N ARG A 71 4.11 -2.18 17.57
CA ARG A 71 2.80 -1.61 17.89
C ARG A 71 2.80 -0.97 19.28
N ALA A 72 1.82 -0.11 19.51
CA ALA A 72 1.70 0.62 20.78
C ALA A 72 1.55 -0.29 21.99
N ASP A 73 0.97 -1.48 21.82
CA ASP A 73 0.79 -2.45 22.90
C ASP A 73 2.05 -3.29 23.18
N GLY A 74 3.15 -3.03 22.50
CA GLY A 74 4.39 -3.76 22.65
C GLY A 74 4.53 -4.99 21.77
N SER A 75 3.49 -5.36 21.03
CA SER A 75 3.58 -6.45 20.07
C SER A 75 4.25 -6.00 18.78
N TYR A 76 4.61 -6.98 17.94
CA TYR A 76 5.26 -6.74 16.66
C TYR A 76 4.50 -7.48 15.57
N ILE A 77 4.52 -6.90 14.36
CA ILE A 77 3.96 -7.53 13.17
C ILE A 77 4.97 -7.45 12.03
N LYS A 78 5.09 -8.51 11.24
CA LYS A 78 5.82 -8.49 9.97
C LYS A 78 5.09 -9.39 8.98
N PHE A 79 5.26 -9.08 7.71
CA PHE A 79 4.64 -9.82 6.62
C PHE A 79 5.72 -10.44 5.74
N ASP A 80 5.31 -11.34 4.84
CA ASP A 80 6.24 -12.00 3.92
C ASP A 80 6.65 -11.13 2.75
N GLU A 81 5.91 -10.04 2.50
CA GLU A 81 6.15 -9.18 1.36
C GLU A 81 5.76 -7.73 1.66
N ASN A 82 6.26 -6.81 0.84
CA ASN A 82 5.83 -5.43 0.85
C ASN A 82 4.70 -5.28 -0.17
N ALA A 83 3.55 -4.78 0.26
CA ALA A 83 2.40 -4.63 -0.61
C ALA A 83 1.65 -3.33 -0.34
N ALA A 84 1.01 -2.84 -1.39
CA ALA A 84 0.25 -1.59 -1.34
C ALA A 84 -1.07 -1.75 -2.08
N VAL A 85 -2.01 -0.88 -1.75
CA VAL A 85 -3.31 -0.76 -2.40
C VAL A 85 -3.39 0.60 -3.07
N ILE A 86 -3.77 0.62 -4.36
CA ILE A 86 -3.86 1.85 -5.13
C ILE A 86 -5.09 2.64 -4.69
N LEU A 87 -4.91 3.96 -4.51
CA LEU A 87 -5.94 4.87 -4.04
C LEU A 87 -6.42 5.78 -5.16
N LYS A 88 -7.69 6.21 -5.05
CA LYS A 88 -8.21 7.32 -5.83
C LYS A 88 -7.76 8.64 -5.22
N ALA A 89 -8.07 9.74 -5.92
CA ALA A 89 -7.76 11.09 -5.43
C ALA A 89 -8.41 11.42 -4.09
N ASP A 90 -9.57 10.82 -3.79
CA ASP A 90 -10.29 11.04 -2.53
C ASP A 90 -9.79 10.16 -1.37
N GLY A 91 -8.79 9.30 -1.62
CA GLY A 91 -8.23 8.42 -0.60
C GLY A 91 -8.91 7.06 -0.49
N ASP A 92 -9.96 6.80 -1.23
CA ASP A 92 -10.61 5.48 -1.27
C ASP A 92 -9.84 4.50 -2.16
N PRO A 93 -9.95 3.18 -1.92
CA PRO A 93 -9.30 2.21 -2.79
C PRO A 93 -9.90 2.26 -4.20
N ARG A 94 -9.01 2.17 -5.19
CA ARG A 94 -9.41 2.19 -6.60
C ARG A 94 -10.01 0.87 -7.04
N GLY A 95 -9.52 -0.23 -6.49
CA GLY A 95 -10.03 -1.56 -6.76
C GLY A 95 -11.24 -1.90 -5.90
N THR A 96 -11.90 -3.01 -6.24
CA THR A 96 -13.07 -3.51 -5.51
C THR A 96 -12.74 -4.68 -4.60
N ARG A 97 -11.54 -5.27 -4.73
CA ARG A 97 -11.10 -6.41 -3.94
C ARG A 97 -9.68 -6.20 -3.46
N ILE A 98 -9.38 -6.73 -2.28
CA ILE A 98 -8.05 -6.73 -1.71
C ILE A 98 -7.62 -8.18 -1.46
N PHE A 99 -6.38 -8.50 -1.82
CA PHE A 99 -5.83 -9.84 -1.70
C PHE A 99 -4.87 -9.93 -0.50
N GLY A 100 -5.06 -10.96 0.30
CA GLY A 100 -4.20 -11.23 1.44
C GLY A 100 -4.48 -10.34 2.65
N PRO A 101 -3.73 -10.56 3.75
CA PRO A 101 -3.94 -9.81 4.98
C PRO A 101 -3.46 -8.37 4.88
N VAL A 102 -4.04 -7.50 5.69
CA VAL A 102 -3.59 -6.11 5.84
C VAL A 102 -3.31 -5.84 7.32
N GLY A 103 -2.43 -4.88 7.59
CA GLY A 103 -2.15 -4.46 8.95
C GLY A 103 -3.30 -3.64 9.52
N ARG A 104 -3.64 -3.88 10.79
CA ARG A 104 -4.73 -3.13 11.45
C ARG A 104 -4.39 -1.66 11.68
N GLU A 105 -3.14 -1.26 11.45
CA GLU A 105 -2.72 0.14 11.49
C GLU A 105 -3.50 1.02 10.51
N LEU A 106 -4.04 0.44 9.44
CA LEU A 106 -4.87 1.19 8.50
C LEU A 106 -6.15 1.73 9.13
N ARG A 107 -6.68 1.06 10.16
CA ARG A 107 -7.83 1.56 10.91
C ARG A 107 -7.50 2.87 11.62
N ASP A 108 -6.33 2.93 12.25
CA ASP A 108 -5.87 4.11 12.96
C ASP A 108 -5.60 5.28 12.00
N LYS A 109 -5.25 4.97 10.76
CA LYS A 109 -5.02 5.94 9.69
C LYS A 109 -6.29 6.25 8.89
N LYS A 110 -7.43 5.74 9.31
CA LYS A 110 -8.77 6.02 8.75
C LYS A 110 -9.02 5.43 7.34
N PHE A 111 -8.34 4.36 7.00
CA PHE A 111 -8.60 3.65 5.74
C PHE A 111 -9.66 2.55 5.94
N MET A 112 -10.86 2.96 6.35
CA MET A 112 -11.93 2.02 6.73
C MET A 112 -12.45 1.19 5.57
N LYS A 113 -12.49 1.74 4.35
CA LYS A 113 -12.92 0.97 3.18
C LYS A 113 -11.96 -0.17 2.87
N ILE A 114 -10.66 0.07 3.02
CA ILE A 114 -9.64 -0.97 2.84
C ILE A 114 -9.83 -2.08 3.88
N ILE A 115 -10.05 -1.69 5.12
CA ILE A 115 -10.30 -2.64 6.22
C ILE A 115 -11.54 -3.50 5.91
N SER A 116 -12.61 -2.90 5.41
CA SER A 116 -13.85 -3.64 5.11
C SER A 116 -13.71 -4.57 3.91
N LEU A 117 -12.85 -4.23 2.94
CA LEU A 117 -12.61 -5.06 1.76
C LEU A 117 -11.58 -6.15 1.99
N ALA A 118 -10.73 -6.02 3.00
CA ALA A 118 -9.65 -6.97 3.24
C ALA A 118 -10.20 -8.31 3.75
N PRO A 119 -9.68 -9.44 3.25
CA PRO A 119 -10.10 -10.76 3.72
C PRO A 119 -9.66 -11.04 5.15
N GLU A 120 -8.60 -10.39 5.61
CA GLU A 120 -8.07 -10.59 6.95
C GLU A 120 -7.37 -9.32 7.40
N VAL A 121 -7.61 -8.90 8.66
CA VAL A 121 -6.95 -7.74 9.26
C VAL A 121 -6.17 -8.23 10.47
N ILE A 122 -4.88 -8.05 10.44
CA ILE A 122 -3.97 -8.53 11.48
C ILE A 122 -3.37 -7.31 12.25
#